data_c309af4d2f67be50d90c835227502cd5
#
_entry.id   c309af4d2f67be50d90c835227502cd5
#
_cell.length_a   1.000
_cell.length_b   1.000
_cell.length_c   1.000
_cell.angle_alpha   90.00
_cell.angle_beta   90.00
_cell.angle_gamma   90.00
#
_symmetry.space_group_name_H-M   'P 1'
#
loop_
_entity.id
_entity.type
_entity.pdbx_description
1 polymer ?
#
loop_
_entity_poly.entity_id
_entity_poly.type
_entity_poly.pdbx_seq_one_letter_code
_entity_poly.pdbx_strand_id
1 'polypeptide(L)'
;MTVKAIQDFYPDEFAHCYGCGRLNKDGLHIKSRWDGEESVCQYTPMPYYTGGFPGNVYGGFIASLIDCHGAATASAAKLREEGFSLDDHPLSRFVSASLKVDFLKPTPMGAILEVRGRVKEIKGRKVTISVTVSAEGEIRAKGEVVMVQLPEDRK
;
A
#
# COMPACT_ATOMS: atom_id res chain seq x y z
N MET A 1 -16.96 15.41 0.75
CA MET A 1 -16.46 14.71 -0.46
C MET A 1 -15.28 13.84 -0.11
N THR A 2 -15.32 12.60 -0.56
CA THR A 2 -14.21 11.67 -0.34
C THR A 2 -13.12 11.95 -1.37
N VAL A 3 -11.89 12.16 -0.90
CA VAL A 3 -10.74 12.31 -1.79
C VAL A 3 -10.44 10.94 -2.41
N LYS A 4 -10.22 10.92 -3.72
CA LYS A 4 -9.84 9.68 -4.41
C LYS A 4 -8.54 9.12 -3.87
N ALA A 5 -8.46 7.81 -3.76
CA ALA A 5 -7.25 7.13 -3.39
C ALA A 5 -6.30 7.02 -4.59
N ILE A 6 -5.03 6.81 -4.31
CA ILE A 6 -4.02 6.59 -5.36
C ILE A 6 -4.45 5.45 -6.29
N GLN A 7 -4.94 4.36 -5.71
CA GLN A 7 -5.37 3.18 -6.47
C GLN A 7 -6.56 3.46 -7.41
N ASP A 8 -7.32 4.49 -7.14
CA ASP A 8 -8.45 4.87 -8.02
C ASP A 8 -7.96 5.51 -9.33
N PHE A 9 -6.69 5.89 -9.39
CA PHE A 9 -6.07 6.46 -10.58
C PHE A 9 -5.33 5.42 -11.43
N TYR A 10 -5.28 4.15 -10.99
CA TYR A 10 -4.66 3.12 -11.83
C TYR A 10 -5.46 2.93 -13.11
N PRO A 11 -4.80 2.87 -14.27
CA PRO A 11 -5.47 2.48 -15.51
C PRO A 11 -6.16 1.12 -15.36
N ASP A 12 -7.24 0.92 -16.09
CA ASP A 12 -8.03 -0.32 -16.02
C ASP A 12 -7.18 -1.58 -16.23
N GLU A 13 -6.15 -1.48 -17.06
CA GLU A 13 -5.29 -2.60 -17.41
C GLU A 13 -4.63 -3.27 -16.19
N PHE A 14 -4.32 -2.50 -15.16
CA PHE A 14 -3.70 -3.04 -13.95
C PHE A 14 -4.42 -2.62 -12.65
N ALA A 15 -5.75 -2.57 -12.72
CA ALA A 15 -6.60 -2.26 -11.58
C ALA A 15 -7.33 -3.50 -11.02
N HIS A 16 -6.74 -4.69 -11.18
CA HIS A 16 -7.37 -5.97 -10.80
C HIS A 16 -6.73 -6.66 -9.60
N CYS A 17 -5.79 -6.02 -8.93
CA CYS A 17 -5.09 -6.62 -7.80
C CYS A 17 -6.07 -7.05 -6.71
N TYR A 18 -5.91 -8.26 -6.17
CA TYR A 18 -6.74 -8.73 -5.07
C TYR A 18 -6.64 -7.82 -3.85
N GLY A 19 -5.45 -7.27 -3.58
CA GLY A 19 -5.27 -6.38 -2.43
C GLY A 19 -5.87 -4.98 -2.63
N CYS A 20 -5.71 -4.38 -3.80
CA CYS A 20 -6.03 -2.96 -3.97
C CYS A 20 -6.72 -2.58 -5.28
N GLY A 21 -7.02 -3.54 -6.14
CA GLY A 21 -7.64 -3.24 -7.44
C GLY A 21 -9.10 -2.84 -7.31
N ARG A 22 -9.46 -1.66 -7.80
CA ARG A 22 -10.85 -1.20 -7.78
C ARG A 22 -11.78 -2.06 -8.63
N LEU A 23 -11.23 -2.74 -9.64
CA LEU A 23 -12.00 -3.60 -10.54
C LEU A 23 -12.11 -5.05 -10.06
N ASN A 24 -11.44 -5.40 -8.96
CA ASN A 24 -11.59 -6.72 -8.36
C ASN A 24 -12.67 -6.63 -7.27
N LYS A 25 -13.89 -7.06 -7.60
CA LYS A 25 -15.02 -6.98 -6.68
C LYS A 25 -14.85 -7.84 -5.42
N ASP A 26 -14.01 -8.87 -5.48
CA ASP A 26 -13.78 -9.78 -4.36
C ASP A 26 -12.54 -9.40 -3.54
N GLY A 27 -11.89 -8.30 -3.92
CA GLY A 27 -10.62 -7.92 -3.31
C GLY A 27 -10.76 -7.14 -2.00
N LEU A 28 -9.62 -6.81 -1.42
CA LEU A 28 -9.55 -6.12 -0.14
C LEU A 28 -9.82 -4.62 -0.25
N HIS A 29 -9.63 -4.05 -1.43
CA HIS A 29 -9.84 -2.63 -1.72
C HIS A 29 -9.04 -1.71 -0.80
N ILE A 30 -7.76 -2.00 -0.63
CA ILE A 30 -6.83 -1.15 0.12
C ILE A 30 -6.73 0.19 -0.62
N LYS A 31 -6.90 1.29 0.13
CA LYS A 31 -6.95 2.64 -0.44
C LYS A 31 -5.94 3.53 0.27
N SER A 32 -5.04 4.11 -0.50
CA SER A 32 -3.94 4.93 0.01
C SER A 32 -4.06 6.36 -0.49
N ARG A 33 -3.67 7.32 0.35
CA ARG A 33 -3.74 8.74 0.03
C ARG A 33 -2.48 9.43 0.52
N TRP A 34 -2.15 10.54 -0.11
CA TRP A 34 -1.08 11.40 0.41
C TRP A 34 -1.52 12.13 1.66
N ASP A 35 -0.60 12.26 2.59
CA ASP A 35 -0.72 13.09 3.78
C ASP A 35 0.62 13.83 3.92
N GLY A 36 0.77 14.93 3.17
CA GLY A 36 2.04 15.63 3.06
C GLY A 36 3.08 14.79 2.34
N GLU A 37 4.19 14.53 3.00
CA GLU A 37 5.28 13.72 2.46
C GLU A 37 5.09 12.22 2.69
N GLU A 38 4.12 11.85 3.51
CA GLU A 38 3.80 10.45 3.77
C GLU A 38 2.52 10.06 3.05
N SER A 39 2.37 8.77 2.82
CA SER A 39 1.12 8.19 2.37
C SER A 39 0.42 7.53 3.56
N VAL A 40 -0.89 7.49 3.54
CA VAL A 40 -1.69 6.93 4.63
C VAL A 40 -2.80 6.06 4.09
N CYS A 41 -3.06 4.97 4.81
CA CYS A 41 -4.20 4.10 4.57
C CYS A 41 -4.78 3.71 5.92
N GLN A 42 -6.10 3.72 6.05
CA GLN A 42 -6.77 3.19 7.23
C GLN A 42 -7.60 1.99 6.80
N TYR A 43 -7.56 0.94 7.60
CA TYR A 43 -8.26 -0.30 7.26
C TYR A 43 -8.73 -1.00 8.53
N THR A 44 -9.99 -1.42 8.54
CA THR A 44 -10.53 -2.24 9.61
C THR A 44 -10.68 -3.67 9.09
N PRO A 45 -9.85 -4.62 9.58
CA PRO A 45 -9.94 -6.00 9.09
C PRO A 45 -11.29 -6.62 9.40
N MET A 46 -11.76 -7.48 8.49
CA MET A 46 -12.95 -8.30 8.75
C MET A 46 -12.61 -9.34 9.83
N PRO A 47 -13.59 -9.74 10.65
CA PRO A 47 -13.31 -10.67 11.75
C PRO A 47 -12.68 -11.99 11.33
N TYR A 48 -12.88 -12.42 10.10
CA TYR A 48 -12.32 -13.67 9.59
C TYR A 48 -10.89 -13.52 9.04
N TYR A 49 -10.30 -12.29 9.09
CA TYR A 49 -8.87 -12.10 8.78
C TYR A 49 -8.02 -12.44 10.01
N THR A 50 -8.41 -13.48 10.72
CA THR A 50 -7.78 -13.86 11.99
C THR A 50 -6.54 -14.71 11.78
N GLY A 51 -5.55 -14.50 12.68
CA GLY A 51 -4.45 -15.44 12.84
C GLY A 51 -4.87 -16.63 13.67
N GLY A 52 -3.90 -17.35 14.22
CA GLY A 52 -4.18 -18.55 15.03
C GLY A 52 -5.03 -18.27 16.27
N PHE A 53 -4.84 -17.10 16.89
CA PHE A 53 -5.71 -16.63 17.95
C PHE A 53 -6.72 -15.65 17.37
N PRO A 54 -8.03 -15.83 17.61
CA PRO A 54 -9.05 -14.96 17.00
C PRO A 54 -8.92 -13.47 17.35
N GLY A 55 -8.25 -13.14 18.44
CA GLY A 55 -8.03 -11.75 18.83
C GLY A 55 -6.92 -11.04 18.07
N ASN A 56 -6.19 -11.74 17.22
CA ASN A 56 -5.06 -11.18 16.48
C ASN A 56 -5.28 -11.27 14.98
N VAL A 57 -4.87 -10.23 14.28
CA VAL A 57 -4.97 -10.16 12.83
C VAL A 57 -3.93 -11.09 12.18
N TYR A 58 -4.34 -11.74 11.11
CA TYR A 58 -3.49 -12.61 10.30
C TYR A 58 -2.29 -11.83 9.75
N GLY A 59 -1.08 -12.38 9.96
CA GLY A 59 0.16 -11.75 9.51
C GLY A 59 0.23 -11.54 8.01
N GLY A 60 -0.30 -12.48 7.23
CA GLY A 60 -0.34 -12.35 5.77
C GLY A 60 -1.20 -11.17 5.31
N PHE A 61 -2.25 -10.83 6.06
CA PHE A 61 -3.05 -9.65 5.75
C PHE A 61 -2.24 -8.37 5.99
N ILE A 62 -1.49 -8.32 7.11
CA ILE A 62 -0.62 -7.18 7.41
C ILE A 62 0.43 -7.02 6.31
N ALA A 63 1.00 -8.11 5.84
CA ALA A 63 1.94 -8.10 4.71
C ALA A 63 1.26 -7.56 3.43
N SER A 64 0.00 -7.91 3.20
CA SER A 64 -0.77 -7.39 2.06
C SER A 64 -0.95 -5.88 2.13
N LEU A 65 -1.23 -5.35 3.33
CA LEU A 65 -1.34 -3.91 3.53
C LEU A 65 -0.01 -3.22 3.17
N ILE A 66 1.09 -3.76 3.65
CA ILE A 66 2.42 -3.20 3.40
C ILE A 66 2.76 -3.24 1.90
N ASP A 67 2.47 -4.36 1.26
CA ASP A 67 2.73 -4.55 -0.18
C ASP A 67 1.93 -3.58 -1.03
N CYS A 68 0.61 -3.58 -0.90
CA CYS A 68 -0.25 -2.75 -1.73
C CYS A 68 -0.10 -1.26 -1.43
N HIS A 69 0.05 -0.89 -0.16
CA HIS A 69 0.27 0.49 0.23
C HIS A 69 1.63 0.99 -0.29
N GLY A 70 2.65 0.14 -0.18
CA GLY A 70 3.99 0.45 -0.69
C GLY A 70 4.00 0.63 -2.20
N ALA A 71 3.29 -0.22 -2.93
CA ALA A 71 3.20 -0.12 -4.39
C ALA A 71 2.52 1.19 -4.82
N ALA A 72 1.41 1.54 -4.18
CA ALA A 72 0.71 2.79 -4.47
C ALA A 72 1.58 4.00 -4.17
N THR A 73 2.27 3.97 -3.03
CA THR A 73 3.17 5.05 -2.63
C THR A 73 4.31 5.21 -3.64
N ALA A 74 4.91 4.11 -4.08
CA ALA A 74 5.99 4.15 -5.07
C ALA A 74 5.52 4.75 -6.39
N SER A 75 4.36 4.33 -6.87
CA SER A 75 3.79 4.82 -8.12
C SER A 75 3.51 6.33 -8.05
N ALA A 76 2.88 6.77 -6.97
CA ALA A 76 2.56 8.18 -6.78
C ALA A 76 3.81 9.03 -6.53
N ALA A 77 4.79 8.49 -5.80
CA ALA A 77 6.05 9.20 -5.53
C ALA A 77 6.86 9.43 -6.80
N LYS A 78 6.90 8.42 -7.67
CA LYS A 78 7.60 8.54 -8.94
C LYS A 78 6.94 9.61 -9.82
N LEU A 79 5.62 9.65 -9.82
CA LEU A 79 4.87 10.66 -10.55
C LEU A 79 5.20 12.07 -10.02
N ARG A 80 5.24 12.25 -8.70
CA ARG A 80 5.64 13.53 -8.08
C ARG A 80 7.06 13.95 -8.46
N GLU A 81 7.98 12.99 -8.43
CA GLU A 81 9.38 13.27 -8.82
C GLU A 81 9.46 13.82 -10.23
N GLU A 82 8.61 13.32 -11.13
CA GLU A 82 8.55 13.75 -12.51
C GLU A 82 7.79 15.07 -12.71
N GLY A 83 7.26 15.65 -11.62
CA GLY A 83 6.59 16.94 -11.66
C GLY A 83 5.11 16.89 -11.97
N PHE A 84 4.49 15.72 -11.88
CA PHE A 84 3.06 15.56 -12.18
C PHE A 84 2.24 15.30 -10.92
N SER A 85 0.96 15.64 -10.98
CA SER A 85 -0.01 15.23 -9.97
C SER A 85 -0.82 14.04 -10.50
N LEU A 86 -1.60 13.42 -9.62
CA LEU A 86 -2.43 12.27 -9.99
C LEU A 86 -3.45 12.60 -11.08
N ASP A 87 -3.90 13.86 -11.17
CA ASP A 87 -4.86 14.29 -12.18
C ASP A 87 -4.23 14.61 -13.52
N ASP A 88 -2.91 14.82 -13.57
CA ASP A 88 -2.23 15.31 -14.76
C ASP A 88 -1.70 14.21 -15.67
N HIS A 89 -1.42 13.05 -15.12
CA HIS A 89 -0.68 12.02 -15.86
C HIS A 89 -1.02 10.64 -15.31
N PRO A 90 -1.13 9.63 -16.18
CA PRO A 90 -1.39 8.26 -15.73
C PRO A 90 -0.25 7.73 -14.86
N LEU A 91 -0.61 6.93 -13.86
CA LEU A 91 0.36 6.23 -13.03
C LEU A 91 1.03 5.12 -13.84
N SER A 92 2.33 4.95 -13.61
CA SER A 92 3.05 3.80 -14.14
C SER A 92 2.76 2.57 -13.31
N ARG A 93 2.83 1.41 -13.94
CA ARG A 93 2.70 0.15 -13.24
C ARG A 93 4.02 -0.17 -12.52
N PHE A 94 3.92 -0.49 -11.24
CA PHE A 94 5.03 -0.98 -10.45
C PHE A 94 4.79 -2.42 -10.05
N VAL A 95 5.86 -3.20 -9.96
CA VAL A 95 5.81 -4.57 -9.45
C VAL A 95 6.70 -4.69 -8.23
N SER A 96 6.31 -5.59 -7.32
CA SER A 96 7.05 -5.83 -6.10
C SER A 96 8.27 -6.69 -6.39
N ALA A 97 9.46 -6.16 -6.11
CA ALA A 97 10.72 -6.91 -6.24
C ALA A 97 11.14 -7.52 -4.90
N SER A 98 10.81 -6.86 -3.80
CA SER A 98 11.15 -7.35 -2.46
C SER A 98 10.12 -6.82 -1.45
N LEU A 99 9.74 -7.69 -0.54
CA LEU A 99 8.82 -7.36 0.55
C LEU A 99 9.42 -7.91 1.84
N LYS A 100 9.80 -7.01 2.75
CA LYS A 100 10.27 -7.40 4.08
C LYS A 100 9.26 -6.90 5.10
N VAL A 101 8.90 -7.76 6.04
CA VAL A 101 7.97 -7.42 7.12
C VAL A 101 8.56 -7.90 8.44
N ASP A 102 8.61 -6.99 9.42
CA ASP A 102 8.98 -7.31 10.79
C ASP A 102 7.73 -7.13 11.66
N PHE A 103 7.33 -8.19 12.33
CA PHE A 103 6.19 -8.17 13.24
C PHE A 103 6.71 -7.87 14.64
N LEU A 104 6.43 -6.66 15.13
CA LEU A 104 6.98 -6.18 16.40
C LEU A 104 6.08 -6.53 17.58
N LYS A 105 4.76 -6.51 17.37
CA LYS A 105 3.75 -6.81 18.39
C LYS A 105 2.53 -7.42 17.71
N PRO A 106 1.75 -8.22 18.42
CA PRO A 106 0.47 -8.70 17.87
C PRO A 106 -0.42 -7.52 17.48
N THR A 107 -1.13 -7.66 16.36
CA THR A 107 -2.07 -6.64 15.89
C THR A 107 -3.47 -7.04 16.35
N PRO A 108 -4.14 -6.24 17.19
CA PRO A 108 -5.44 -6.62 17.71
C PRO A 108 -6.53 -6.59 16.65
N MET A 109 -7.42 -7.57 16.70
CA MET A 109 -8.61 -7.59 15.85
C MET A 109 -9.59 -6.54 16.38
N GLY A 110 -10.32 -5.92 15.46
CA GLY A 110 -11.33 -4.91 15.81
C GLY A 110 -10.82 -3.48 15.84
N ALA A 111 -9.50 -3.28 15.81
CA ALA A 111 -8.93 -1.95 15.77
C ALA A 111 -8.84 -1.43 14.32
N ILE A 112 -8.87 -0.11 14.17
CA ILE A 112 -8.57 0.51 12.89
C ILE A 112 -7.06 0.50 12.74
N LEU A 113 -6.57 -0.10 11.65
CA LEU A 113 -5.14 -0.12 11.36
C LEU A 113 -4.78 1.11 10.54
N GLU A 114 -3.72 1.78 10.93
CA GLU A 114 -3.18 2.90 10.16
C GLU A 114 -1.87 2.48 9.54
N VAL A 115 -1.81 2.59 8.21
CA VAL A 115 -0.63 2.23 7.44
C VAL A 115 -0.01 3.52 6.92
N ARG A 116 1.27 3.74 7.20
CA ARG A 116 1.98 4.91 6.73
C ARG A 116 3.18 4.52 5.91
N GLY A 117 3.36 5.21 4.78
CA GLY A 117 4.47 4.97 3.88
C GLY A 117 5.31 6.22 3.71
N ARG A 118 6.62 6.00 3.58
CA ARG A 118 7.58 7.07 3.35
C ARG A 118 8.58 6.62 2.30
N VAL A 119 8.87 7.50 1.34
CA VAL A 119 9.89 7.21 0.34
C VAL A 119 11.26 7.17 1.02
N LYS A 120 11.93 6.04 0.92
CA LYS A 120 13.29 5.89 1.40
C LYS A 120 14.30 6.27 0.33
N GLU A 121 14.06 5.82 -0.91
CA GLU A 121 14.96 6.08 -2.02
C GLU A 121 14.23 5.93 -3.35
N ILE A 122 14.56 6.81 -4.30
CA ILE A 122 14.16 6.64 -5.70
C ILE A 122 15.46 6.61 -6.51
N LYS A 123 15.69 5.50 -7.19
CA LYS A 123 16.88 5.31 -8.01
C LYS A 123 16.47 4.77 -9.37
N GLY A 124 16.29 5.65 -10.34
CA GLY A 124 15.78 5.27 -11.65
C GLY A 124 14.38 4.71 -11.55
N ARG A 125 14.20 3.47 -12.00
CA ARG A 125 12.91 2.77 -11.94
C ARG A 125 12.66 2.06 -10.61
N LYS A 126 13.64 2.06 -9.73
CA LYS A 126 13.54 1.38 -8.44
C LYS A 126 13.14 2.39 -7.36
N VAL A 127 12.08 2.08 -6.62
CA VAL A 127 11.59 2.91 -5.52
C VAL A 127 11.51 2.04 -4.28
N THR A 128 12.13 2.50 -3.18
CA THR A 128 12.09 1.81 -1.90
C THR A 128 11.21 2.61 -0.94
N ILE A 129 10.24 1.95 -0.34
CA ILE A 129 9.28 2.56 0.57
C ILE A 129 9.40 1.90 1.94
N SER A 130 9.50 2.72 2.99
CA SER A 130 9.38 2.26 4.37
C SER A 130 7.93 2.38 4.79
N VAL A 131 7.39 1.34 5.41
CA VAL A 131 5.97 1.29 5.78
C VAL A 131 5.83 0.88 7.24
N THR A 132 4.93 1.53 7.97
CA THR A 132 4.55 1.12 9.32
C THR A 132 3.07 0.80 9.36
N VAL A 133 2.70 -0.16 10.21
CA VAL A 133 1.31 -0.51 10.50
C VAL A 133 1.11 -0.32 11.99
N SER A 134 0.16 0.54 12.36
CA SER A 134 -0.12 0.88 13.75
C SER A 134 -1.55 0.51 14.10
N ALA A 135 -1.77 0.19 15.36
CA ALA A 135 -3.09 -0.04 15.93
C ALA A 135 -3.07 0.46 17.37
N GLU A 136 -4.12 1.18 17.75
CA GLU A 136 -4.26 1.71 19.12
C GLU A 136 -3.06 2.57 19.55
N GLY A 137 -2.52 3.36 18.61
CA GLY A 137 -1.44 4.28 18.88
C GLY A 137 -0.05 3.66 18.95
N GLU A 138 0.09 2.36 18.65
CA GLU A 138 1.38 1.67 18.69
C GLU A 138 1.71 1.05 17.35
N ILE A 139 2.99 1.13 16.96
CA ILE A 139 3.48 0.45 15.76
C ILE A 139 3.52 -1.06 16.06
N ARG A 140 2.78 -1.83 15.26
CA ARG A 140 2.67 -3.28 15.42
C ARG A 140 3.56 -4.03 14.44
N ALA A 141 3.74 -3.47 13.24
CA ALA A 141 4.61 -4.05 12.23
C ALA A 141 5.26 -2.94 11.43
N LYS A 142 6.39 -3.24 10.84
CA LYS A 142 7.04 -2.34 9.90
C LYS A 142 7.60 -3.15 8.75
N GLY A 143 7.71 -2.53 7.60
CA GLY A 143 8.22 -3.20 6.43
C GLY A 143 9.00 -2.28 5.54
N GLU A 144 9.65 -2.90 4.59
CA GLU A 144 10.33 -2.21 3.52
C GLU A 144 10.00 -2.92 2.23
N VAL A 145 9.52 -2.17 1.25
CA VAL A 145 9.19 -2.72 -0.05
C VAL A 145 10.08 -2.08 -1.10
N VAL A 146 10.56 -2.91 -2.01
CA VAL A 146 11.28 -2.46 -3.18
C VAL A 146 10.39 -2.68 -4.39
N MET A 147 10.01 -1.58 -5.02
CA MET A 147 9.11 -1.59 -6.18
C MET A 147 9.90 -1.20 -7.42
N VAL A 148 9.57 -1.82 -8.53
CA VAL A 148 10.24 -1.53 -9.81
C VAL A 148 9.20 -1.09 -10.82
N GLN A 149 9.45 0.07 -11.41
CA GLN A 149 8.60 0.61 -12.46
C GLN A 149 8.78 -0.18 -13.76
N LEU A 150 7.68 -0.64 -14.32
CA LEU A 150 7.72 -1.31 -15.62
C LEU A 150 7.69 -0.28 -16.75
N PRO A 151 8.40 -0.57 -17.84
CA PRO A 151 8.25 0.24 -19.07
C PRO A 151 6.79 0.20 -19.55
N GLU A 152 6.33 1.28 -20.16
CA GLU A 152 4.93 1.42 -20.61
C GLU A 152 4.49 0.35 -21.60
N ASP A 153 5.41 -0.20 -22.38
CA ASP A 153 5.13 -1.21 -23.39
C ASP A 153 5.07 -2.63 -22.82
N ARG A 154 5.32 -2.81 -21.51
CA ARG A 154 5.24 -4.11 -20.85
C ARG A 154 3.92 -4.26 -20.10
N LYS A 155 3.18 -5.27 -20.46
CA LYS A 155 1.90 -5.61 -19.84
C LYS A 155 2.00 -6.89 -19.01
#